data_0bc6da39ad11c1d75d2f7912cddf93ed
#
_entry.id   0bc6da39ad11c1d75d2f7912cddf93ed
#
_cell.length_a   1.000
_cell.length_b   1.000
_cell.length_c   1.000
_cell.angle_alpha   90.00
_cell.angle_beta   90.00
_cell.angle_gamma   90.00
#
_symmetry.space_group_name_H-M   'P 1'
#
loop_
_entity.id
_entity.type
_entity.pdbx_description
1 polymer ?
#
loop_
_entity_poly.entity_id
_entity_poly.type
_entity_poly.pdbx_seq_one_letter_code
_entity_poly.pdbx_strand_id
1 'polypeptide(L)'
;MNGAYAHVGDVRRARDAAQQLLVNLPERWRHTTGVARRAETVAGTVGSSGASEVLLAAAWLHDIGYAARLRDTGFHSVDGARHLQAEGWPPRIVGLVAHHSAALCVAQVRGLATEIARFPHEDSPVSDALTYADQTVGPNGRIMNLEQRLADMLHRHGPDSPNAVAHAERAPVLRAAVRRVEERLTAAQRTEVPAPAR
;
A
#
# COMPACT_ATOMS: atom_id res chain seq x y z
N MET A 1 23.43 3.68 -14.87
CA MET A 1 22.59 3.46 -13.69
C MET A 1 21.29 2.82 -14.20
N ASN A 2 21.21 1.49 -14.17
CA ASN A 2 20.01 0.75 -14.57
C ASN A 2 18.99 0.87 -13.43
N GLY A 3 18.01 1.75 -13.58
CA GLY A 3 16.82 1.71 -12.73
C GLY A 3 16.10 0.39 -12.97
N ALA A 4 16.12 -0.49 -11.98
CA ALA A 4 15.42 -1.77 -12.05
C ALA A 4 13.93 -1.48 -12.11
N TYR A 5 13.37 -1.51 -13.32
CA TYR A 5 11.92 -1.51 -13.53
C TYR A 5 11.40 -2.88 -13.13
N ALA A 6 10.31 -2.92 -12.34
CA ALA A 6 9.57 -4.16 -12.13
C ALA A 6 9.05 -4.66 -13.49
N HIS A 7 9.04 -5.96 -13.67
CA HIS A 7 8.55 -6.62 -14.89
C HIS A 7 7.25 -7.37 -14.58
N VAL A 8 6.47 -7.72 -15.61
CA VAL A 8 5.25 -8.55 -15.47
C VAL A 8 5.51 -9.82 -14.66
N GLY A 9 6.72 -10.38 -14.73
CA GLY A 9 7.18 -11.48 -13.89
C GLY A 9 7.17 -11.16 -12.40
N ASP A 10 7.45 -9.90 -12.01
CA ASP A 10 7.46 -9.49 -10.60
C ASP A 10 6.06 -9.40 -10.00
N VAL A 11 5.04 -9.01 -10.76
CA VAL A 11 3.63 -8.99 -10.28
C VAL A 11 3.15 -10.40 -9.96
N ARG A 12 3.45 -11.38 -10.83
CA ARG A 12 3.11 -12.78 -10.59
C ARG A 12 3.85 -13.33 -9.37
N ARG A 13 5.16 -13.12 -9.32
CA ARG A 13 6.01 -13.51 -8.18
C ARG A 13 5.49 -12.88 -6.87
N ALA A 14 5.09 -11.61 -6.90
CA ALA A 14 4.54 -10.90 -5.74
C ALA A 14 3.24 -11.55 -5.24
N ARG A 15 2.31 -11.87 -6.14
CA ARG A 15 1.07 -12.58 -5.81
C ARG A 15 1.35 -13.94 -5.18
N ASP A 16 2.23 -14.73 -5.78
CA ASP A 16 2.57 -16.08 -5.32
C ASP A 16 3.23 -16.03 -3.93
N ALA A 17 4.16 -15.09 -3.70
CA ALA A 17 4.79 -14.85 -2.40
C ALA A 17 3.76 -14.43 -1.34
N ALA A 18 2.86 -13.50 -1.66
CA ALA A 18 1.80 -13.06 -0.76
C ALA A 18 0.86 -14.22 -0.42
N GLN A 19 0.48 -15.06 -1.39
CA GLN A 19 -0.38 -16.22 -1.17
C GLN A 19 0.28 -17.22 -0.21
N GLN A 20 1.55 -17.55 -0.42
CA GLN A 20 2.30 -18.48 0.44
C GLN A 20 2.46 -17.95 1.87
N LEU A 21 2.69 -16.64 2.03
CA LEU A 21 2.90 -15.99 3.32
C LEU A 21 1.60 -15.83 4.11
N LEU A 22 0.49 -15.54 3.43
CA LEU A 22 -0.79 -15.20 4.03
C LEU A 22 -1.80 -16.37 4.02
N VAL A 23 -1.41 -17.55 3.58
CA VAL A 23 -2.30 -18.73 3.46
C VAL A 23 -3.05 -19.05 4.75
N ASN A 24 -2.40 -18.89 5.90
CA ASN A 24 -2.99 -19.15 7.23
C ASN A 24 -3.65 -17.92 7.85
N LEU A 25 -3.79 -16.83 7.10
CA LEU A 25 -4.40 -15.57 7.51
C LEU A 25 -5.53 -15.19 6.55
N PRO A 26 -6.67 -15.88 6.56
CA PRO A 26 -7.70 -15.75 5.52
C PRO A 26 -8.31 -14.36 5.41
N GLU A 27 -8.44 -13.64 6.53
CA GLU A 27 -8.91 -12.25 6.51
C GLU A 27 -7.88 -11.35 5.82
N ARG A 28 -6.60 -11.51 6.16
CA ARG A 28 -5.50 -10.75 5.56
C ARG A 28 -5.34 -11.05 4.07
N TRP A 29 -5.48 -12.31 3.68
CA TRP A 29 -5.47 -12.70 2.28
C TRP A 29 -6.63 -12.07 1.48
N ARG A 30 -7.86 -12.05 2.05
CA ARG A 30 -9.00 -11.36 1.41
C ARG A 30 -8.74 -9.86 1.25
N HIS A 31 -8.21 -9.21 2.29
CA HIS A 31 -7.83 -7.79 2.24
C HIS A 31 -6.79 -7.55 1.14
N THR A 32 -5.67 -8.26 1.16
CA THR A 32 -4.58 -8.13 0.17
C THR A 32 -5.07 -8.35 -1.27
N THR A 33 -5.92 -9.35 -1.49
CA THR A 33 -6.54 -9.58 -2.80
C THR A 33 -7.43 -8.40 -3.22
N GLY A 34 -8.21 -7.85 -2.29
CA GLY A 34 -9.03 -6.66 -2.52
C GLY A 34 -8.17 -5.43 -2.86
N VAL A 35 -7.07 -5.23 -2.14
CA VAL A 35 -6.12 -4.12 -2.37
C VAL A 35 -5.47 -4.25 -3.75
N ALA A 36 -5.01 -5.44 -4.13
CA ALA A 36 -4.43 -5.66 -5.46
C ALA A 36 -5.44 -5.35 -6.58
N ARG A 37 -6.69 -5.81 -6.47
CA ARG A 37 -7.77 -5.47 -7.42
C ARG A 37 -8.07 -3.97 -7.44
N ARG A 38 -8.06 -3.32 -6.28
CA ARG A 38 -8.26 -1.87 -6.19
C ARG A 38 -7.12 -1.11 -6.87
N ALA A 39 -5.88 -1.55 -6.69
CA ALA A 39 -4.70 -1.00 -7.36
C ALA A 39 -4.81 -1.10 -8.89
N GLU A 40 -5.33 -2.22 -9.42
CA GLU A 40 -5.60 -2.38 -10.87
C GLU A 40 -6.52 -1.29 -11.40
N THR A 41 -7.56 -0.91 -10.66
CA THR A 41 -8.51 0.14 -11.09
C THR A 41 -7.92 1.54 -11.16
N VAL A 42 -6.80 1.77 -10.50
CA VAL A 42 -6.12 3.09 -10.45
C VAL A 42 -4.74 3.07 -11.12
N ALA A 43 -4.33 1.93 -11.69
CA ALA A 43 -3.01 1.77 -12.32
C ALA A 43 -2.75 2.79 -13.44
N GLY A 44 -3.78 3.24 -14.16
CA GLY A 44 -3.67 4.30 -15.16
C GLY A 44 -3.28 5.68 -14.61
N THR A 45 -3.37 5.89 -13.29
CA THR A 45 -3.05 7.19 -12.66
C THR A 45 -1.57 7.37 -12.32
N VAL A 46 -0.74 6.36 -12.52
CA VAL A 46 0.69 6.38 -12.10
C VAL A 46 1.67 6.69 -13.23
N GLY A 47 1.18 6.96 -14.43
CA GLY A 47 1.92 7.60 -15.53
C GLY A 47 2.63 6.65 -16.50
N SER A 48 2.99 5.41 -16.15
CA SER A 48 3.63 4.47 -17.07
C SER A 48 3.32 3.01 -16.72
N SER A 49 3.48 2.11 -17.71
CA SER A 49 3.28 0.67 -17.50
C SER A 49 4.24 0.10 -16.44
N GLY A 50 5.51 0.49 -16.44
CA GLY A 50 6.45 0.06 -15.42
C GLY A 50 6.11 0.56 -14.00
N ALA A 51 5.54 1.77 -13.88
CA ALA A 51 5.03 2.27 -12.60
C ALA A 51 3.78 1.50 -12.14
N SER A 52 2.90 1.10 -13.08
CA SER A 52 1.75 0.26 -12.80
C SER A 52 2.17 -1.13 -12.29
N GLU A 53 3.19 -1.74 -12.88
CA GLU A 53 3.73 -3.03 -12.42
C GLU A 53 4.31 -2.95 -11.02
N VAL A 54 5.04 -1.87 -10.70
CA VAL A 54 5.55 -1.59 -9.34
C VAL A 54 4.39 -1.45 -8.35
N LEU A 55 3.34 -0.69 -8.71
CA LEU A 55 2.14 -0.55 -7.88
C LEU A 55 1.50 -1.89 -7.59
N LEU A 56 1.27 -2.70 -8.62
CA LEU A 56 0.61 -3.99 -8.49
C LEU A 56 1.43 -4.98 -7.65
N ALA A 57 2.75 -5.02 -7.85
CA ALA A 57 3.64 -5.84 -7.02
C ALA A 57 3.61 -5.38 -5.55
N ALA A 58 3.73 -4.08 -5.29
CA ALA A 58 3.65 -3.53 -3.94
C ALA A 58 2.29 -3.78 -3.28
N ALA A 59 1.19 -3.71 -4.03
CA ALA A 59 -0.15 -4.00 -3.54
C ALA A 59 -0.32 -5.46 -3.09
N TRP A 60 0.27 -6.42 -3.79
CA TRP A 60 0.30 -7.82 -3.34
C TRP A 60 1.16 -8.02 -2.09
N LEU A 61 2.24 -7.25 -1.92
CA LEU A 61 3.26 -7.47 -0.89
C LEU A 61 3.08 -6.62 0.37
N HIS A 62 2.21 -5.58 0.36
CA HIS A 62 2.17 -4.57 1.42
C HIS A 62 1.96 -5.15 2.83
N ASP A 63 1.20 -6.21 2.94
CA ASP A 63 0.78 -6.80 4.20
C ASP A 63 1.46 -8.14 4.57
N ILE A 64 2.46 -8.60 3.79
CA ILE A 64 3.11 -9.89 4.03
C ILE A 64 3.76 -10.01 5.41
N GLY A 65 4.18 -8.88 5.99
CA GLY A 65 4.79 -8.84 7.32
C GLY A 65 3.86 -9.27 8.47
N TYR A 66 2.56 -9.47 8.20
CA TYR A 66 1.67 -10.12 9.16
C TYR A 66 1.91 -11.63 9.30
N ALA A 67 2.61 -12.26 8.35
CA ALA A 67 2.95 -13.68 8.44
C ALA A 67 3.80 -13.95 9.68
N ALA A 68 3.38 -14.92 10.50
CA ALA A 68 4.01 -15.20 11.80
C ALA A 68 5.52 -15.44 11.70
N ARG A 69 5.96 -16.09 10.60
CA ARG A 69 7.39 -16.39 10.36
C ARG A 69 8.25 -15.18 10.06
N LEU A 70 7.64 -14.03 9.73
CA LEU A 70 8.35 -12.78 9.43
C LEU A 70 8.40 -11.82 10.62
N ARG A 71 7.68 -12.11 11.70
CA ARG A 71 7.60 -11.25 12.87
C ARG A 71 8.94 -11.13 13.58
N ASP A 72 9.47 -9.89 13.59
CA ASP A 72 10.65 -9.50 14.34
C ASP A 72 10.34 -8.29 15.22
N THR A 73 9.95 -7.16 14.61
CA THR A 73 9.56 -5.95 15.34
C THR A 73 8.09 -5.95 15.78
N GLY A 74 7.28 -6.82 15.20
CA GLY A 74 5.83 -6.84 15.34
C GLY A 74 5.13 -5.69 14.61
N PHE A 75 5.86 -4.97 13.72
CA PHE A 75 5.31 -3.97 12.83
C PHE A 75 5.42 -4.45 11.38
N HIS A 76 4.30 -4.88 10.82
CA HIS A 76 4.24 -5.59 9.53
C HIS A 76 4.92 -4.83 8.39
N SER A 77 4.88 -3.51 8.38
CA SER A 77 5.51 -2.68 7.36
C SER A 77 7.04 -2.86 7.37
N VAL A 78 7.66 -2.85 8.54
CA VAL A 78 9.11 -3.05 8.72
C VAL A 78 9.47 -4.53 8.51
N ASP A 79 8.72 -5.45 9.11
CA ASP A 79 9.00 -6.89 9.03
C ASP A 79 8.86 -7.41 7.60
N GLY A 80 7.83 -6.95 6.87
CA GLY A 80 7.64 -7.25 5.45
C GLY A 80 8.76 -6.69 4.57
N ALA A 81 9.15 -5.43 4.79
CA ALA A 81 10.21 -4.78 4.03
C ALA A 81 11.58 -5.47 4.25
N ARG A 82 11.91 -5.86 5.48
CA ARG A 82 13.14 -6.63 5.79
C ARG A 82 13.18 -7.96 5.04
N HIS A 83 12.06 -8.68 5.04
CA HIS A 83 11.96 -9.93 4.30
C HIS A 83 12.18 -9.71 2.79
N LEU A 84 11.50 -8.74 2.19
CA LEU A 84 11.65 -8.44 0.77
C LEU A 84 13.07 -8.01 0.41
N GLN A 85 13.73 -7.23 1.27
CA GLN A 85 15.12 -6.84 1.07
C GLN A 85 16.05 -8.07 1.09
N ALA A 86 15.86 -8.97 2.03
CA ALA A 86 16.62 -10.22 2.14
C ALA A 86 16.42 -11.16 0.92
N GLU A 87 15.20 -11.17 0.35
CA GLU A 87 14.83 -11.94 -0.84
C GLU A 87 15.25 -11.25 -2.16
N GLY A 88 15.95 -10.11 -2.11
CA GLY A 88 16.46 -9.40 -3.27
C GLY A 88 15.39 -8.73 -4.13
N TRP A 89 14.26 -8.31 -3.54
CA TRP A 89 13.27 -7.53 -4.25
C TRP A 89 13.78 -6.12 -4.61
N PRO A 90 13.28 -5.52 -5.71
CA PRO A 90 13.67 -4.16 -6.10
C PRO A 90 13.52 -3.17 -4.93
N PRO A 91 14.52 -2.31 -4.66
CA PRO A 91 14.50 -1.39 -3.52
C PRO A 91 13.27 -0.48 -3.48
N ARG A 92 12.72 -0.12 -4.65
CA ARG A 92 11.51 0.67 -4.75
C ARG A 92 10.28 -0.06 -4.20
N ILE A 93 10.12 -1.35 -4.52
CA ILE A 93 9.01 -2.18 -3.98
C ILE A 93 9.19 -2.33 -2.48
N VAL A 94 10.40 -2.59 -2.00
CA VAL A 94 10.72 -2.67 -0.57
C VAL A 94 10.33 -1.38 0.15
N GLY A 95 10.68 -0.23 -0.40
CA GLY A 95 10.35 1.08 0.16
C GLY A 95 8.84 1.34 0.20
N LEU A 96 8.13 1.02 -0.88
CA LEU A 96 6.66 1.15 -0.93
C LEU A 96 5.98 0.28 0.13
N VAL A 97 6.45 -0.95 0.34
CA VAL A 97 5.94 -1.83 1.40
C VAL A 97 6.27 -1.30 2.80
N ALA A 98 7.47 -0.77 3.01
CA ALA A 98 7.85 -0.17 4.30
C ALA A 98 6.97 1.05 4.65
N HIS A 99 6.71 1.92 3.68
CA HIS A 99 6.10 3.23 3.91
C HIS A 99 4.61 3.33 3.54
N HIS A 100 3.98 2.22 3.09
CA HIS A 100 2.57 2.28 2.70
C HIS A 100 1.68 2.84 3.81
N SER A 101 0.63 3.53 3.39
CA SER A 101 -0.43 4.03 4.29
C SER A 101 0.09 4.86 5.46
N ALA A 102 1.07 5.75 5.20
CA ALA A 102 1.68 6.62 6.20
C ALA A 102 2.23 5.85 7.41
N ALA A 103 2.87 4.71 7.16
CA ALA A 103 3.43 3.83 8.18
C ALA A 103 4.45 4.54 9.10
N LEU A 104 5.13 5.61 8.63
CA LEU A 104 6.05 6.39 9.44
C LEU A 104 5.39 6.96 10.70
N CYS A 105 4.16 7.48 10.62
CA CYS A 105 3.44 8.01 11.78
C CYS A 105 3.25 6.92 12.87
N VAL A 106 2.93 5.70 12.45
CA VAL A 106 2.78 4.57 13.37
C VAL A 106 4.14 4.07 13.89
N ALA A 107 5.17 4.07 13.03
CA ALA A 107 6.53 3.72 13.42
C ALA A 107 7.09 4.65 14.51
N GLN A 108 6.80 5.95 14.45
CA GLN A 108 7.19 6.92 15.47
C GLN A 108 6.57 6.58 16.83
N VAL A 109 5.28 6.31 16.88
CA VAL A 109 4.57 5.90 18.12
C VAL A 109 5.14 4.58 18.66
N ARG A 110 5.59 3.68 17.80
CA ARG A 110 6.16 2.38 18.18
C ARG A 110 7.66 2.42 18.53
N GLY A 111 8.33 3.58 18.41
CA GLY A 111 9.78 3.68 18.58
C GLY A 111 10.60 3.04 17.44
N LEU A 112 10.00 2.85 16.27
CA LEU A 112 10.60 2.19 15.10
C LEU A 112 10.95 3.17 13.96
N ALA A 113 11.01 4.48 14.24
CA ALA A 113 11.31 5.50 13.23
C ALA A 113 12.67 5.27 12.56
N THR A 114 13.70 4.86 13.32
CA THR A 114 15.03 4.55 12.79
C THR A 114 14.99 3.29 11.89
N GLU A 115 14.18 2.32 12.25
CA GLU A 115 14.07 1.07 11.49
C GLU A 115 13.41 1.28 10.12
N ILE A 116 12.30 2.01 10.09
CA ILE A 116 11.60 2.30 8.83
C ILE A 116 12.42 3.25 7.93
N ALA A 117 13.20 4.17 8.50
CA ALA A 117 14.05 5.10 7.75
C ALA A 117 15.19 4.42 6.97
N ARG A 118 15.48 3.14 7.21
CA ARG A 118 16.46 2.35 6.43
C ARG A 118 15.97 2.02 5.02
N PHE A 119 14.66 2.12 4.77
CA PHE A 119 14.07 1.80 3.48
C PHE A 119 13.82 3.07 2.66
N PRO A 120 13.97 3.01 1.31
CA PRO A 120 13.69 4.16 0.48
C PRO A 120 12.26 4.67 0.67
N HIS A 121 12.11 5.97 0.85
CA HIS A 121 10.81 6.63 0.87
C HIS A 121 10.60 7.41 -0.43
N GLU A 122 9.40 7.34 -0.99
CA GLU A 122 9.02 8.14 -2.15
C GLU A 122 7.67 8.81 -1.95
N ASP A 123 7.60 10.10 -2.33
CA ASP A 123 6.35 10.83 -2.53
C ASP A 123 6.04 10.83 -4.02
N SER A 124 5.15 9.95 -4.45
CA SER A 124 4.92 9.71 -5.88
C SER A 124 3.46 9.31 -6.16
N PRO A 125 3.03 9.38 -7.44
CA PRO A 125 1.74 8.81 -7.83
C PRO A 125 1.58 7.33 -7.48
N VAL A 126 2.67 6.55 -7.42
CA VAL A 126 2.63 5.12 -7.04
C VAL A 126 2.37 4.94 -5.55
N SER A 127 3.07 5.70 -4.69
CA SER A 127 2.84 5.65 -3.24
C SER A 127 1.44 6.13 -2.85
N ASP A 128 0.92 7.16 -3.53
CA ASP A 128 -0.46 7.61 -3.38
C ASP A 128 -1.46 6.52 -3.78
N ALA A 129 -1.25 5.89 -4.95
CA ALA A 129 -2.14 4.85 -5.47
C ALA A 129 -2.14 3.60 -4.59
N LEU A 130 -1.00 3.20 -4.02
CA LEU A 130 -0.91 2.12 -3.05
C LEU A 130 -1.67 2.46 -1.77
N THR A 131 -1.48 3.68 -1.24
CA THR A 131 -2.22 4.18 -0.06
C THR A 131 -3.72 4.22 -0.33
N TYR A 132 -4.13 4.71 -1.50
CA TYR A 132 -5.53 4.73 -1.92
C TYR A 132 -6.11 3.32 -1.96
N ALA A 133 -5.42 2.38 -2.60
CA ALA A 133 -5.90 1.02 -2.73
C ALA A 133 -6.07 0.35 -1.35
N ASP A 134 -5.09 0.46 -0.45
CA ASP A 134 -5.18 -0.10 0.90
C ASP A 134 -6.27 0.59 1.74
N GLN A 135 -6.34 1.93 1.71
CA GLN A 135 -7.24 2.69 2.58
C GLN A 135 -8.69 2.79 2.06
N THR A 136 -8.97 2.25 0.87
CA THR A 136 -10.33 2.13 0.33
C THR A 136 -10.81 0.67 0.23
N VAL A 137 -10.11 -0.25 0.91
CA VAL A 137 -10.50 -1.67 1.02
C VAL A 137 -10.54 -2.09 2.50
N GLY A 138 -11.63 -2.68 2.91
CA GLY A 138 -11.81 -3.18 4.27
C GLY A 138 -11.14 -4.54 4.52
N PRO A 139 -11.14 -5.02 5.78
CA PRO A 139 -10.48 -6.27 6.18
C PRO A 139 -11.00 -7.51 5.43
N ASN A 140 -12.27 -7.46 4.98
CA ASN A 140 -12.89 -8.54 4.21
C ASN A 140 -12.70 -8.41 2.68
N GLY A 141 -11.84 -7.50 2.21
CA GLY A 141 -11.58 -7.26 0.79
C GLY A 141 -12.68 -6.47 0.07
N ARG A 142 -13.67 -5.92 0.79
CA ARG A 142 -14.76 -5.10 0.23
C ARG A 142 -14.32 -3.64 0.11
N ILE A 143 -14.72 -2.99 -0.97
CA ILE A 143 -14.51 -1.55 -1.16
C ILE A 143 -15.29 -0.78 -0.11
N MET A 144 -14.67 0.25 0.45
CA MET A 144 -15.25 1.22 1.37
C MET A 144 -14.61 2.59 1.14
N ASN A 145 -15.21 3.66 1.65
CA ASN A 145 -14.54 4.96 1.59
C ASN A 145 -13.52 5.12 2.73
N LEU A 146 -12.62 6.11 2.58
CA LEU A 146 -11.56 6.35 3.55
C LEU A 146 -12.09 6.60 4.96
N GLU A 147 -13.14 7.41 5.12
CA GLU A 147 -13.66 7.76 6.46
C GLU A 147 -14.25 6.54 7.17
N GLN A 148 -14.95 5.66 6.42
CA GLN A 148 -15.40 4.37 6.94
C GLN A 148 -14.22 3.49 7.35
N ARG A 149 -13.13 3.48 6.56
CA ARG A 149 -11.92 2.70 6.84
C ARG A 149 -11.21 3.19 8.10
N LEU A 150 -11.11 4.51 8.28
CA LEU A 150 -10.53 5.13 9.48
C LEU A 150 -11.37 4.83 10.73
N ALA A 151 -12.68 4.98 10.64
CA ALA A 151 -13.61 4.67 11.74
C ALA A 151 -13.54 3.18 12.14
N ASP A 152 -13.54 2.26 11.16
CA ASP A 152 -13.40 0.83 11.39
C ASP A 152 -12.04 0.48 12.04
N MET A 153 -10.96 1.12 11.63
CA MET A 153 -9.65 0.95 12.24
C MET A 153 -9.65 1.35 13.72
N LEU A 154 -10.17 2.53 14.04
CA LEU A 154 -10.25 3.03 15.42
C LEU A 154 -11.11 2.12 16.30
N HIS A 155 -12.26 1.67 15.76
CA HIS A 155 -13.16 0.75 16.48
C HIS A 155 -12.50 -0.60 16.78
N ARG A 156 -11.81 -1.20 15.81
CA ARG A 156 -11.21 -2.55 15.96
C ARG A 156 -9.97 -2.57 16.84
N HIS A 157 -9.15 -1.53 16.78
CA HIS A 157 -7.87 -1.51 17.50
C HIS A 157 -7.94 -0.86 18.89
N GLY A 158 -8.99 -0.09 19.14
CA GLY A 158 -9.16 0.64 20.41
C GLY A 158 -8.30 1.90 20.52
N PRO A 159 -8.60 2.76 21.52
CA PRO A 159 -8.03 4.10 21.63
C PRO A 159 -6.53 4.11 21.94
N ASP A 160 -6.02 3.10 22.63
CA ASP A 160 -4.62 3.03 23.07
C ASP A 160 -3.71 2.33 22.05
N SER A 161 -4.25 1.90 20.92
CA SER A 161 -3.43 1.27 19.88
C SER A 161 -2.49 2.27 19.21
N PRO A 162 -1.30 1.84 18.74
CA PRO A 162 -0.40 2.72 18.01
C PRO A 162 -1.05 3.40 16.79
N ASN A 163 -2.00 2.73 16.15
CA ASN A 163 -2.78 3.30 15.04
C ASN A 163 -3.71 4.43 15.49
N ALA A 164 -4.35 4.30 16.65
CA ALA A 164 -5.23 5.32 17.20
C ALA A 164 -4.41 6.51 17.73
N VAL A 165 -3.30 6.25 18.40
CA VAL A 165 -2.39 7.31 18.89
C VAL A 165 -1.82 8.11 17.72
N ALA A 166 -1.41 7.46 16.63
CA ALA A 166 -0.91 8.12 15.43
C ALA A 166 -2.00 8.81 14.58
N HIS A 167 -3.28 8.61 14.90
CA HIS A 167 -4.39 8.98 14.01
C HIS A 167 -4.41 10.46 13.63
N ALA A 168 -4.17 11.35 14.60
CA ALA A 168 -4.21 12.80 14.38
C ALA A 168 -3.20 13.27 13.31
N GLU A 169 -2.01 12.69 13.28
CA GLU A 169 -0.97 13.00 12.29
C GLU A 169 -1.15 12.20 11.00
N ARG A 170 -1.57 10.95 11.13
CA ARG A 170 -1.69 10.01 10.01
C ARG A 170 -2.88 10.32 9.09
N ALA A 171 -4.05 10.63 9.64
CA ALA A 171 -5.27 10.80 8.87
C ALA A 171 -5.21 11.93 7.83
N PRO A 172 -4.61 13.11 8.08
CA PRO A 172 -4.42 14.13 7.07
C PRO A 172 -3.57 13.66 5.89
N VAL A 173 -2.51 12.87 6.14
CA VAL A 173 -1.63 12.32 5.09
C VAL A 173 -2.42 11.35 4.21
N LEU A 174 -3.19 10.45 4.81
CA LEU A 174 -4.05 9.50 4.08
C LEU A 174 -5.10 10.21 3.23
N ARG A 175 -5.78 11.21 3.78
CA ARG A 175 -6.77 12.04 3.04
C ARG A 175 -6.15 12.75 1.86
N ALA A 176 -4.95 13.30 2.03
CA ALA A 176 -4.24 13.97 0.95
C ALA A 176 -3.87 13.01 -0.19
N ALA A 177 -3.36 11.82 0.13
CA ALA A 177 -3.03 10.79 -0.86
C ALA A 177 -4.28 10.33 -1.64
N VAL A 178 -5.38 10.02 -0.93
CA VAL A 178 -6.65 9.62 -1.54
C VAL A 178 -7.18 10.69 -2.46
N ARG A 179 -7.22 11.95 -2.02
CA ARG A 179 -7.66 13.08 -2.86
C ARG A 179 -6.83 13.22 -4.13
N ARG A 180 -5.50 13.15 -4.07
CA ARG A 180 -4.63 13.23 -5.25
C ARG A 180 -4.91 12.11 -6.27
N VAL A 181 -5.26 10.90 -5.82
CA VAL A 181 -5.66 9.82 -6.73
C VAL A 181 -7.02 10.11 -7.37
N GLU A 182 -8.01 10.57 -6.60
CA GLU A 182 -9.33 10.92 -7.11
C GLU A 182 -9.28 12.08 -8.13
N GLU A 183 -8.43 13.07 -7.88
CA GLU A 183 -8.16 14.16 -8.84
C GLU A 183 -7.58 13.62 -10.16
N ARG A 184 -6.60 12.70 -10.10
CA ARG A 184 -6.01 12.06 -11.28
C ARG A 184 -7.03 11.20 -12.05
N LEU A 185 -7.88 10.45 -11.35
CA LEU A 185 -8.97 9.69 -11.97
C LEU A 185 -9.96 10.59 -12.70
N THR A 186 -10.36 11.68 -12.07
CA THR A 186 -11.28 12.67 -12.66
C THR A 186 -10.65 13.33 -13.90
N ALA A 187 -9.37 13.66 -13.86
CA ALA A 187 -8.65 14.23 -15.00
C ALA A 187 -8.58 13.25 -16.19
N ALA A 188 -8.29 11.99 -15.93
CA ALA A 188 -8.25 10.94 -16.96
C ALA A 188 -9.61 10.78 -17.66
N GLN A 189 -10.70 10.74 -16.89
CA GLN A 189 -12.06 10.63 -17.45
C GLN A 189 -12.45 11.81 -18.35
N ARG A 190 -12.01 13.03 -18.01
CA ARG A 190 -12.26 14.23 -18.84
C ARG A 190 -11.52 14.20 -20.17
N THR A 191 -10.37 13.52 -20.21
CA THR A 191 -9.57 13.42 -21.44
C THR A 191 -10.13 12.37 -22.40
N GLU A 192 -10.87 11.38 -21.89
CA GLU A 192 -11.50 10.32 -22.69
C GLU A 192 -12.84 10.71 -23.33
N VAL A 193 -13.47 11.81 -22.89
CA VAL A 193 -14.72 12.32 -23.48
C VAL A 193 -14.36 13.17 -24.71
N PRO A 194 -14.64 12.70 -25.97
CA PRO A 194 -14.38 13.50 -27.17
C PRO A 194 -15.25 14.76 -27.13
N ALA A 195 -14.68 15.89 -27.58
CA ALA A 195 -15.44 17.13 -27.75
C ALA A 195 -16.65 16.87 -28.67
N PRO A 196 -17.85 17.41 -28.39
CA PRO A 196 -19.00 17.26 -29.26
C PRO A 196 -18.63 17.77 -30.67
N ALA A 197 -18.86 16.93 -31.68
CA ALA A 197 -18.68 17.32 -33.08
C ALA A 197 -19.53 18.56 -33.37
N ARG A 198 -18.89 19.63 -33.85
CA ARG A 198 -19.55 20.86 -34.31
C ARG A 198 -20.18 20.65 -35.68
#